data_4e138fcf0efdf1a56a04e3b1a2958634
#
_entry.id   4e138fcf0efdf1a56a04e3b1a2958634
#
_cell.length_a   1.000
_cell.length_b   1.000
_cell.length_c   1.000
_cell.angle_alpha   90.00
_cell.angle_beta   90.00
_cell.angle_gamma   90.00
#
_symmetry.space_group_name_H-M   'P 1'
#
loop_
_entity.id
_entity.type
_entity.pdbx_description
1 polymer ?
#
loop_
_entity_poly.entity_id
_entity_poly.type
_entity_poly.pdbx_seq_one_letter_code
_entity_poly.pdbx_strand_id
1 'polypeptide(L)'
;MSKKWCEENNATRPVDRRKGIENTASFKTNGTGPFHVRERQPNVRTVFVRNPNYWGKIEGNVREAIFTPIASPATRVAALLSGEIDVMEPVPVQDIARVNSNASTRAITGPELRTIFLGMDQKRDELLFSSVKGKNPFKDKRVRQAFYQAIDIEGIKKTVMREASRPTALMVGPGINGWSAEQDKRPPYDVEAAKKLMADAGYGSGFEVTMNCPNDRYVNDAQICQ
;
A
#
# COMPACT_ATOMS: atom_id res chain seq x y z
N MET A 1 -12.80 8.59 -17.53
CA MET A 1 -12.91 9.90 -18.24
C MET A 1 -13.29 9.63 -19.68
N SER A 2 -14.10 10.48 -20.33
CA SER A 2 -14.45 10.27 -21.74
C SER A 2 -13.30 10.70 -22.66
N LYS A 3 -13.12 10.02 -23.80
CA LYS A 3 -12.11 10.37 -24.82
C LYS A 3 -12.30 11.82 -25.28
N LYS A 4 -13.53 12.18 -25.66
CA LYS A 4 -13.90 13.54 -26.09
C LYS A 4 -13.47 14.62 -25.08
N TRP A 5 -13.77 14.41 -23.79
CA TRP A 5 -13.38 15.34 -22.74
C TRP A 5 -11.84 15.48 -22.63
N CYS A 6 -11.10 14.36 -22.74
CA CYS A 6 -9.64 14.40 -22.70
C CYS A 6 -9.05 15.20 -23.87
N GLU A 7 -9.61 15.07 -25.07
CA GLU A 7 -9.22 15.81 -26.27
C GLU A 7 -9.49 17.32 -26.09
N GLU A 8 -10.69 17.69 -25.65
CA GLU A 8 -11.09 19.08 -25.43
C GLU A 8 -10.30 19.79 -24.30
N ASN A 9 -9.73 19.03 -23.34
CA ASN A 9 -9.02 19.56 -22.19
C ASN A 9 -7.50 19.29 -22.20
N ASN A 10 -6.93 18.89 -23.34
CA ASN A 10 -5.51 18.56 -23.50
C ASN A 10 -5.00 17.53 -22.47
N ALA A 11 -5.84 16.53 -22.14
CA ALA A 11 -5.57 15.50 -21.12
C ALA A 11 -5.39 14.10 -21.73
N THR A 12 -5.05 13.99 -23.02
CA THR A 12 -4.90 12.73 -23.75
C THR A 12 -3.58 12.02 -23.46
N ARG A 13 -2.58 12.74 -22.95
CA ARG A 13 -1.24 12.21 -22.63
C ARG A 13 -0.88 12.49 -21.19
N PRO A 14 -0.17 11.57 -20.52
CA PRO A 14 0.39 11.86 -19.20
C PRO A 14 1.45 12.96 -19.30
N VAL A 15 1.62 13.72 -18.21
CA VAL A 15 2.66 14.72 -18.07
C VAL A 15 3.73 14.24 -17.09
N ASP A 16 4.97 14.71 -17.27
CA ASP A 16 6.05 14.42 -16.33
C ASP A 16 5.95 15.36 -15.11
N ARG A 17 5.37 14.85 -14.03
CA ARG A 17 5.18 15.61 -12.79
C ARG A 17 6.50 16.04 -12.12
N ARG A 18 7.62 15.36 -12.41
CA ARG A 18 8.95 15.75 -11.90
C ARG A 18 9.39 17.11 -12.42
N LYS A 19 8.81 17.57 -13.52
CA LYS A 19 9.02 18.91 -14.10
C LYS A 19 8.09 19.98 -13.54
N GLY A 20 7.33 19.68 -12.47
CA GLY A 20 6.35 20.61 -11.90
C GLY A 20 5.10 20.80 -12.77
N ILE A 21 4.90 19.99 -13.82
CA ILE A 21 3.76 20.11 -14.72
C ILE A 21 2.62 19.25 -14.20
N GLU A 22 1.44 19.83 -14.05
CA GLU A 22 0.23 19.11 -13.68
C GLU A 22 -0.69 18.91 -14.91
N ASN A 23 -1.35 17.76 -14.98
CA ASN A 23 -2.33 17.50 -16.02
C ASN A 23 -3.65 18.20 -15.71
N THR A 24 -4.32 18.73 -16.73
CA THR A 24 -5.65 19.35 -16.59
C THR A 24 -6.64 18.43 -15.87
N ALA A 25 -6.56 17.11 -16.10
CA ALA A 25 -7.39 16.11 -15.42
C ALA A 25 -7.17 16.06 -13.90
N SER A 26 -6.07 16.63 -13.38
CA SER A 26 -5.85 16.75 -11.93
C SER A 26 -6.72 17.83 -11.28
N PHE A 27 -7.21 18.79 -12.02
CA PHE A 27 -8.00 19.93 -11.53
C PHE A 27 -9.44 19.91 -12.04
N LYS A 28 -9.62 19.55 -13.32
CA LYS A 28 -10.94 19.43 -13.95
C LYS A 28 -11.24 17.96 -14.13
N THR A 29 -12.20 17.46 -13.39
CA THR A 29 -12.56 16.03 -13.46
C THR A 29 -13.78 15.81 -14.31
N ASN A 30 -13.81 14.66 -15.00
CA ASN A 30 -14.94 14.17 -15.76
C ASN A 30 -15.22 12.73 -15.33
N GLY A 31 -15.70 12.56 -14.12
CA GLY A 31 -16.10 11.28 -13.54
C GLY A 31 -17.62 11.09 -13.62
N THR A 32 -18.06 9.85 -13.48
CA THR A 32 -19.47 9.45 -13.46
C THR A 32 -19.98 9.16 -12.04
N GLY A 33 -19.16 9.48 -11.04
CA GLY A 33 -19.47 9.22 -9.63
C GLY A 33 -20.46 10.19 -9.01
N PRO A 34 -20.93 9.92 -7.79
CA PRO A 34 -21.89 10.75 -7.06
C PRO A 34 -21.33 12.10 -6.61
N PHE A 35 -20.01 12.25 -6.61
CA PHE A 35 -19.32 13.51 -6.31
C PHE A 35 -18.37 13.87 -7.44
N HIS A 36 -18.14 15.18 -7.64
CA HIS A 36 -17.12 15.71 -8.54
C HIS A 36 -16.24 16.74 -7.80
N VAL A 37 -15.03 16.96 -8.31
CA VAL A 37 -14.12 17.95 -7.76
C VAL A 37 -14.61 19.34 -8.12
N ARG A 38 -14.85 20.16 -7.10
CA ARG A 38 -15.13 21.59 -7.24
C ARG A 38 -13.83 22.41 -7.26
N GLU A 39 -12.90 22.06 -6.37
CA GLU A 39 -11.64 22.78 -6.19
C GLU A 39 -10.54 21.79 -5.81
N ARG A 40 -9.33 22.00 -6.32
CA ARG A 40 -8.14 21.30 -5.86
C ARG A 40 -6.97 22.26 -5.75
N GLN A 41 -6.40 22.32 -4.57
CA GLN A 41 -5.12 22.96 -4.26
C GLN A 41 -4.12 21.84 -3.90
N PRO A 42 -3.12 21.55 -4.76
CA PRO A 42 -2.17 20.47 -4.51
C PRO A 42 -1.50 20.63 -3.14
N ASN A 43 -1.40 19.51 -2.41
CA ASN A 43 -0.84 19.42 -1.06
C ASN A 43 -1.57 20.24 0.02
N VAL A 44 -2.65 20.93 -0.29
CA VAL A 44 -3.44 21.72 0.65
C VAL A 44 -4.80 21.08 0.87
N ARG A 45 -5.65 21.03 -0.16
CA ARG A 45 -6.99 20.42 -0.06
C ARG A 45 -7.58 20.06 -1.42
N THR A 46 -8.52 19.14 -1.40
CA THR A 46 -9.43 18.88 -2.53
C THR A 46 -10.86 18.90 -2.02
N VAL A 47 -11.71 19.70 -2.65
CA VAL A 47 -13.13 19.85 -2.30
C VAL A 47 -13.98 19.10 -3.29
N PHE A 48 -14.77 18.17 -2.80
CA PHE A 48 -15.74 17.39 -3.56
C PHE A 48 -17.15 17.84 -3.22
N VAL A 49 -18.01 17.99 -4.24
CA VAL A 49 -19.42 18.31 -4.08
C VAL A 49 -20.28 17.31 -4.83
N ARG A 50 -21.55 17.17 -4.44
CA ARG A 50 -22.49 16.29 -5.13
C ARG A 50 -22.55 16.60 -6.62
N ASN A 51 -22.54 15.54 -7.42
CA ASN A 51 -22.73 15.63 -8.86
C ASN A 51 -24.23 15.71 -9.18
N PRO A 52 -24.72 16.86 -9.67
CA PRO A 52 -26.16 17.03 -9.99
C PRO A 52 -26.61 16.13 -11.14
N ASN A 53 -25.68 15.67 -11.97
CA ASN A 53 -25.94 14.79 -13.10
C ASN A 53 -25.59 13.33 -12.81
N TYR A 54 -25.53 12.93 -11.54
CA TYR A 54 -25.26 11.55 -11.18
C TYR A 54 -26.42 10.65 -11.64
N TRP A 55 -26.09 9.59 -12.35
CA TRP A 55 -27.04 8.65 -12.96
C TRP A 55 -27.75 7.74 -11.94
N GLY A 56 -27.22 7.58 -10.74
CA GLY A 56 -27.76 6.77 -9.67
C GLY A 56 -28.39 7.59 -8.52
N LYS A 57 -28.78 6.91 -7.47
CA LYS A 57 -29.27 7.54 -6.24
C LYS A 57 -28.10 7.80 -5.29
N ILE A 58 -27.98 9.00 -4.77
CA ILE A 58 -27.03 9.32 -3.70
C ILE A 58 -27.71 9.04 -2.37
N GLU A 59 -27.24 8.03 -1.66
CA GLU A 59 -27.67 7.73 -0.30
C GLU A 59 -26.83 8.53 0.71
N GLY A 60 -27.43 8.84 1.87
CA GLY A 60 -26.76 9.63 2.90
C GLY A 60 -26.92 11.15 2.74
N ASN A 61 -26.38 11.88 3.71
CA ASN A 61 -26.60 13.33 3.89
C ASN A 61 -25.39 14.20 3.51
N VAL A 62 -24.22 13.62 3.24
CA VAL A 62 -23.01 14.37 2.87
C VAL A 62 -23.24 15.12 1.57
N ARG A 63 -23.04 16.45 1.58
CA ARG A 63 -23.16 17.32 0.40
C ARG A 63 -21.81 17.79 -0.13
N GLU A 64 -20.86 17.95 0.78
CA GLU A 64 -19.50 18.36 0.49
C GLU A 64 -18.53 17.50 1.30
N ALA A 65 -17.41 17.12 0.71
CA ALA A 65 -16.30 16.45 1.38
C ALA A 65 -15.00 17.18 1.08
N ILE A 66 -14.25 17.52 2.12
CA ILE A 66 -12.97 18.22 2.01
C ILE A 66 -11.87 17.22 2.36
N PHE A 67 -11.04 16.87 1.39
CA PHE A 67 -9.87 16.04 1.60
C PHE A 67 -8.66 16.93 1.88
N THR A 68 -8.07 16.77 3.07
CA THR A 68 -6.86 17.50 3.49
C THR A 68 -5.73 16.48 3.72
N PRO A 69 -4.62 16.55 2.96
CA PRO A 69 -3.46 15.71 3.21
C PRO A 69 -2.74 16.15 4.49
N ILE A 70 -2.63 15.24 5.46
CA ILE A 70 -1.88 15.44 6.70
C ILE A 70 -0.81 14.34 6.75
N ALA A 71 0.45 14.68 6.50
CA ALA A 71 1.53 13.72 6.37
C ALA A 71 1.83 12.95 7.68
N SER A 72 1.87 13.66 8.82
CA SER A 72 2.16 13.07 10.12
C SER A 72 1.00 12.20 10.63
N PRO A 73 1.19 10.89 10.88
CA PRO A 73 0.16 10.04 11.47
C PRO A 73 -0.33 10.55 12.84
N ALA A 74 0.58 11.01 13.69
CA ALA A 74 0.24 11.54 15.02
C ALA A 74 -0.65 12.79 14.92
N THR A 75 -0.34 13.69 13.98
CA THR A 75 -1.15 14.89 13.72
C THR A 75 -2.54 14.53 13.21
N ARG A 76 -2.66 13.52 12.33
CA ARG A 76 -3.97 13.05 11.86
C ARG A 76 -4.83 12.50 13.01
N VAL A 77 -4.23 11.69 13.89
CA VAL A 77 -4.93 11.15 15.07
C VAL A 77 -5.39 12.29 15.98
N ALA A 78 -4.54 13.28 16.24
CA ALA A 78 -4.90 14.44 17.05
C ALA A 78 -6.06 15.24 16.44
N ALA A 79 -6.02 15.50 15.13
CA ALA A 79 -7.08 16.20 14.42
C ALA A 79 -8.43 15.45 14.46
N LEU A 80 -8.43 14.12 14.37
CA LEU A 80 -9.65 13.32 14.53
C LEU A 80 -10.18 13.40 15.96
N LEU A 81 -9.33 13.25 16.96
CA LEU A 81 -9.74 13.26 18.38
C LEU A 81 -10.23 14.64 18.86
N SER A 82 -9.73 15.71 18.25
CA SER A 82 -10.19 17.09 18.52
C SER A 82 -11.47 17.46 17.76
N GLY A 83 -11.88 16.67 16.77
CA GLY A 83 -13.01 16.97 15.90
C GLY A 83 -12.69 17.97 14.78
N GLU A 84 -11.41 18.26 14.52
CA GLU A 84 -10.99 19.08 13.36
C GLU A 84 -11.27 18.38 12.03
N ILE A 85 -11.20 17.03 12.02
CA ILE A 85 -11.59 16.19 10.89
C ILE A 85 -12.61 15.14 11.33
N ASP A 86 -13.52 14.76 10.44
CA ASP A 86 -14.58 13.77 10.68
C ASP A 86 -14.13 12.34 10.37
N VAL A 87 -13.23 12.17 9.41
CA VAL A 87 -12.76 10.86 8.92
C VAL A 87 -11.25 10.89 8.71
N MET A 88 -10.57 9.84 9.14
CA MET A 88 -9.14 9.66 8.96
C MET A 88 -8.85 8.32 8.28
N GLU A 89 -7.97 8.33 7.28
CA GLU A 89 -7.44 7.12 6.63
C GLU A 89 -5.95 7.34 6.25
N PRO A 90 -5.08 6.35 6.50
CA PRO A 90 -5.26 5.20 7.39
C PRO A 90 -5.18 5.56 8.87
N VAL A 91 -5.84 4.76 9.71
CA VAL A 91 -5.63 4.81 11.17
C VAL A 91 -4.36 4.00 11.47
N PRO A 92 -3.34 4.58 12.16
CA PRO A 92 -2.19 3.80 12.59
C PRO A 92 -2.62 2.67 13.52
N VAL A 93 -2.14 1.45 13.30
CA VAL A 93 -2.61 0.28 14.07
C VAL A 93 -2.34 0.41 15.57
N GLN A 94 -1.30 1.13 15.96
CA GLN A 94 -0.96 1.43 17.36
C GLN A 94 -1.95 2.40 18.03
N ASP A 95 -2.69 3.20 17.26
CA ASP A 95 -3.64 4.20 17.77
C ASP A 95 -5.10 3.73 17.75
N ILE A 96 -5.40 2.54 17.22
CA ILE A 96 -6.78 2.01 17.14
C ILE A 96 -7.44 1.98 18.52
N ALA A 97 -6.74 1.50 19.55
CA ALA A 97 -7.28 1.47 20.92
C ALA A 97 -7.57 2.88 21.45
N ARG A 98 -6.68 3.85 21.19
CA ARG A 98 -6.84 5.24 21.58
C ARG A 98 -8.03 5.90 20.88
N VAL A 99 -8.19 5.66 19.58
CA VAL A 99 -9.35 6.16 18.82
C VAL A 99 -10.66 5.56 19.37
N ASN A 100 -10.67 4.26 19.69
CA ASN A 100 -11.85 3.59 20.21
C ASN A 100 -12.17 3.94 21.68
N SER A 101 -11.23 4.45 22.46
CA SER A 101 -11.48 4.91 23.83
C SER A 101 -12.13 6.29 23.91
N ASN A 102 -12.15 7.05 22.82
CA ASN A 102 -12.84 8.33 22.75
C ASN A 102 -14.33 8.10 22.43
N ALA A 103 -15.23 8.73 23.20
CA ALA A 103 -16.67 8.54 23.07
C ALA A 103 -17.25 8.98 21.71
N SER A 104 -16.56 9.89 21.00
CA SER A 104 -17.02 10.47 19.74
C SER A 104 -16.37 9.83 18.50
N THR A 105 -15.43 8.92 18.66
CA THR A 105 -14.68 8.33 17.53
C THR A 105 -14.68 6.81 17.58
N ARG A 106 -14.56 6.18 16.42
CA ARG A 106 -14.47 4.72 16.28
C ARG A 106 -13.59 4.35 15.09
N ALA A 107 -12.66 3.43 15.28
CA ALA A 107 -11.93 2.79 14.19
C ALA A 107 -12.80 1.67 13.57
N ILE A 108 -12.94 1.69 12.25
CA ILE A 108 -13.56 0.63 11.47
C ILE A 108 -12.44 -0.09 10.73
N THR A 109 -12.35 -1.40 10.90
CA THR A 109 -11.37 -2.25 10.25
C THR A 109 -12.07 -3.20 9.29
N GLY A 110 -11.40 -3.51 8.19
CA GLY A 110 -11.91 -4.44 7.19
C GLY A 110 -10.78 -5.02 6.35
N PRO A 111 -11.05 -6.09 5.59
CA PRO A 111 -10.06 -6.67 4.69
C PRO A 111 -9.72 -5.68 3.57
N GLU A 112 -8.44 -5.56 3.27
CA GLU A 112 -7.90 -4.80 2.14
C GLU A 112 -7.35 -5.76 1.07
N LEU A 113 -7.54 -5.43 -0.20
CA LEU A 113 -7.02 -6.21 -1.33
C LEU A 113 -5.57 -5.86 -1.68
N ARG A 114 -4.79 -5.49 -0.68
CA ARG A 114 -3.38 -5.12 -0.82
C ARG A 114 -2.50 -6.21 -0.25
N THR A 115 -1.59 -6.73 -1.08
CA THR A 115 -0.56 -7.66 -0.64
C THR A 115 0.78 -6.96 -0.53
N ILE A 116 1.40 -6.99 0.64
CA ILE A 116 2.76 -6.53 0.87
C ILE A 116 3.69 -7.72 0.66
N PHE A 117 4.71 -7.55 -0.16
CA PHE A 117 5.62 -8.63 -0.53
C PHE A 117 7.04 -8.12 -0.80
N LEU A 118 8.00 -9.01 -0.68
CA LEU A 118 9.39 -8.76 -1.05
C LEU A 118 9.59 -9.12 -2.53
N GLY A 119 9.82 -8.11 -3.37
CA GLY A 119 10.11 -8.30 -4.80
C GLY A 119 11.58 -8.65 -5.03
N MET A 120 11.85 -9.73 -5.77
CA MET A 120 13.19 -10.18 -6.10
C MET A 120 13.40 -10.13 -7.61
N ASP A 121 14.46 -9.46 -8.06
CA ASP A 121 14.82 -9.41 -9.48
C ASP A 121 15.33 -10.77 -9.96
N GLN A 122 14.58 -11.42 -10.83
CA GLN A 122 14.93 -12.71 -11.40
C GLN A 122 15.36 -12.62 -12.87
N LYS A 123 15.32 -11.42 -13.47
CA LYS A 123 15.55 -11.24 -14.91
C LYS A 123 17.00 -10.92 -15.23
N ARG A 124 17.63 -10.00 -14.50
CA ARG A 124 19.00 -9.58 -14.78
C ARG A 124 19.99 -10.73 -14.61
N ASP A 125 21.07 -10.72 -15.40
CA ASP A 125 22.13 -11.71 -15.28
C ASP A 125 23.02 -11.43 -14.06
N GLU A 126 23.23 -10.17 -13.73
CA GLU A 126 23.88 -9.73 -12.50
C GLU A 126 22.90 -8.94 -11.61
N LEU A 127 22.86 -9.28 -10.32
CA LEU A 127 22.03 -8.57 -9.35
C LEU A 127 22.63 -7.21 -9.01
N LEU A 128 21.84 -6.15 -9.20
CA LEU A 128 22.25 -4.80 -8.84
C LEU A 128 22.34 -4.62 -7.32
N PHE A 129 23.24 -3.74 -6.88
CA PHE A 129 23.41 -3.37 -5.47
C PHE A 129 23.63 -4.59 -4.55
N SER A 130 24.41 -5.56 -5.04
CA SER A 130 24.80 -6.77 -4.33
C SER A 130 26.31 -6.93 -4.27
N SER A 131 26.80 -7.62 -3.23
CA SER A 131 28.20 -8.04 -3.13
C SER A 131 28.56 -9.15 -4.13
N VAL A 132 27.55 -9.87 -4.66
CA VAL A 132 27.75 -10.92 -5.68
C VAL A 132 27.90 -10.29 -7.05
N LYS A 133 29.03 -10.55 -7.72
CA LYS A 133 29.34 -10.02 -9.06
C LYS A 133 29.23 -11.11 -10.12
N GLY A 134 28.84 -10.69 -11.34
CA GLY A 134 28.76 -11.56 -12.52
C GLY A 134 27.59 -12.55 -12.51
N LYS A 135 26.74 -12.56 -11.49
CA LYS A 135 25.57 -13.44 -11.41
C LYS A 135 24.46 -12.87 -10.54
N ASN A 136 23.28 -13.47 -10.66
CA ASN A 136 22.10 -13.10 -9.89
C ASN A 136 21.64 -14.26 -9.01
N PRO A 137 21.89 -14.22 -7.69
CA PRO A 137 21.46 -15.25 -6.75
C PRO A 137 19.94 -15.52 -6.77
N PHE A 138 19.12 -14.51 -7.05
CA PHE A 138 17.68 -14.67 -7.07
C PHE A 138 17.12 -15.44 -8.28
N LYS A 139 17.96 -15.78 -9.27
CA LYS A 139 17.58 -16.76 -10.30
C LYS A 139 17.44 -18.17 -9.73
N ASP A 140 18.17 -18.49 -8.66
CA ASP A 140 18.05 -19.78 -7.98
C ASP A 140 16.81 -19.81 -7.07
N LYS A 141 15.93 -20.79 -7.30
CA LYS A 141 14.72 -20.97 -6.50
C LYS A 141 15.02 -21.22 -5.01
N ARG A 142 16.15 -21.92 -4.71
CA ARG A 142 16.55 -22.23 -3.33
C ARG A 142 16.87 -20.96 -2.55
N VAL A 143 17.53 -19.97 -3.18
CA VAL A 143 17.81 -18.67 -2.57
C VAL A 143 16.49 -17.93 -2.27
N ARG A 144 15.57 -17.87 -3.22
CA ARG A 144 14.27 -17.22 -3.00
C ARG A 144 13.46 -17.90 -1.89
N GLN A 145 13.49 -19.23 -1.85
CA GLN A 145 12.81 -19.98 -0.81
C GLN A 145 13.46 -19.77 0.57
N ALA A 146 14.78 -19.67 0.63
CA ALA A 146 15.49 -19.35 1.87
C ALA A 146 15.04 -17.99 2.43
N PHE A 147 15.00 -16.93 1.60
CA PHE A 147 14.48 -15.62 2.00
C PHE A 147 13.04 -15.72 2.50
N TYR A 148 12.20 -16.49 1.79
CA TYR A 148 10.80 -16.67 2.16
C TYR A 148 10.62 -17.36 3.52
N GLN A 149 11.42 -18.38 3.83
CA GLN A 149 11.34 -19.13 5.09
C GLN A 149 12.05 -18.43 6.25
N ALA A 150 12.96 -17.50 5.97
CA ALA A 150 13.64 -16.73 6.99
C ALA A 150 12.79 -15.56 7.56
N ILE A 151 11.64 -15.24 6.96
CA ILE A 151 10.78 -14.14 7.40
C ILE A 151 9.72 -14.66 8.37
N ASP A 152 9.79 -14.21 9.63
CA ASP A 152 8.77 -14.47 10.65
C ASP A 152 7.53 -13.59 10.42
N ILE A 153 6.68 -14.03 9.48
CA ILE A 153 5.48 -13.28 9.10
C ILE A 153 4.42 -13.26 10.20
N GLU A 154 4.36 -14.28 11.05
CA GLU A 154 3.46 -14.29 12.21
C GLU A 154 3.95 -13.34 13.30
N GLY A 155 5.27 -13.21 13.47
CA GLY A 155 5.89 -12.20 14.33
C GLY A 155 5.56 -10.78 13.83
N ILE A 156 5.71 -10.52 12.52
CA ILE A 156 5.32 -9.23 11.90
C ILE A 156 3.84 -8.94 12.14
N LYS A 157 2.94 -9.91 11.89
CA LYS A 157 1.51 -9.74 12.14
C LYS A 157 1.23 -9.33 13.59
N LYS A 158 1.82 -10.03 14.56
CA LYS A 158 1.55 -9.80 16.00
C LYS A 158 2.16 -8.49 16.51
N THR A 159 3.43 -8.24 16.19
CA THR A 159 4.20 -7.15 16.80
C THR A 159 4.08 -5.84 16.01
N VAL A 160 4.30 -5.89 14.70
CA VAL A 160 4.29 -4.71 13.82
C VAL A 160 2.87 -4.34 13.43
N MET A 161 2.07 -5.32 13.01
CA MET A 161 0.72 -5.09 12.50
C MET A 161 -0.39 -5.21 13.55
N ARG A 162 -0.05 -5.60 14.79
CA ARG A 162 -1.01 -5.70 15.93
C ARG A 162 -2.30 -6.43 15.53
N GLU A 163 -2.18 -7.57 14.89
CA GLU A 163 -3.25 -8.42 14.35
C GLU A 163 -4.05 -7.80 13.18
N ALA A 164 -3.72 -6.59 12.72
CA ALA A 164 -4.42 -5.92 11.61
C ALA A 164 -3.93 -6.36 10.22
N SER A 165 -3.35 -7.55 10.09
CA SER A 165 -2.94 -8.14 8.82
C SER A 165 -3.19 -9.63 8.78
N ARG A 166 -3.22 -10.20 7.58
CA ARG A 166 -3.34 -11.62 7.34
C ARG A 166 -2.13 -12.12 6.54
N PRO A 167 -1.35 -13.07 7.08
CA PRO A 167 -0.32 -13.76 6.30
C PRO A 167 -0.93 -14.47 5.09
N THR A 168 -0.25 -14.37 3.94
CA THR A 168 -0.70 -15.01 2.69
C THR A 168 0.48 -15.58 1.92
N ALA A 169 0.24 -16.64 1.15
CA ALA A 169 1.18 -17.20 0.19
C ALA A 169 0.94 -16.68 -1.23
N LEU A 170 -0.19 -16.00 -1.47
CA LEU A 170 -0.62 -15.57 -2.80
C LEU A 170 -0.58 -14.04 -2.93
N MET A 171 -0.45 -13.58 -4.16
CA MET A 171 -0.51 -12.14 -4.51
C MET A 171 -1.94 -11.62 -4.56
N VAL A 172 -2.93 -12.48 -4.41
CA VAL A 172 -4.36 -12.16 -4.38
C VAL A 172 -4.98 -12.69 -3.10
N GLY A 173 -5.94 -11.94 -2.55
CA GLY A 173 -6.63 -12.30 -1.32
C GLY A 173 -7.96 -13.02 -1.55
N PRO A 174 -8.60 -13.48 -0.47
CA PRO A 174 -9.93 -14.08 -0.52
C PRO A 174 -10.94 -13.20 -1.24
N GLY A 175 -11.78 -13.80 -2.07
CA GLY A 175 -12.79 -13.10 -2.86
C GLY A 175 -12.30 -12.58 -4.21
N ILE A 176 -11.02 -12.70 -4.52
CA ILE A 176 -10.45 -12.36 -5.83
C ILE A 176 -10.28 -13.62 -6.67
N ASN A 177 -10.59 -13.53 -7.96
CA ASN A 177 -10.39 -14.63 -8.89
C ASN A 177 -8.93 -15.11 -8.89
N GLY A 178 -8.74 -16.42 -8.77
CA GLY A 178 -7.42 -17.05 -8.67
C GLY A 178 -6.97 -17.32 -7.23
N TRP A 179 -7.67 -16.83 -6.20
CA TRP A 179 -7.39 -17.23 -4.83
C TRP A 179 -8.02 -18.59 -4.50
N SER A 180 -7.28 -19.43 -3.78
CA SER A 180 -7.83 -20.61 -3.12
C SER A 180 -7.14 -20.85 -1.78
N ALA A 181 -7.88 -21.35 -0.79
CA ALA A 181 -7.34 -21.66 0.53
C ALA A 181 -6.30 -22.80 0.49
N GLU A 182 -6.38 -23.66 -0.53
CA GLU A 182 -5.40 -24.73 -0.74
C GLU A 182 -4.04 -24.19 -1.16
N GLN A 183 -4.02 -23.21 -2.06
CA GLN A 183 -2.80 -22.60 -2.56
C GLN A 183 -2.26 -21.51 -1.63
N ASP A 184 -3.11 -20.95 -0.76
CA ASP A 184 -2.73 -19.91 0.21
C ASP A 184 -2.11 -20.54 1.48
N LYS A 185 -1.17 -21.47 1.29
CA LYS A 185 -0.43 -22.15 2.36
C LYS A 185 1.04 -21.78 2.28
N ARG A 186 1.53 -21.08 3.29
CA ARG A 186 2.95 -20.75 3.40
C ARG A 186 3.75 -21.93 3.94
N PRO A 187 5.00 -22.16 3.46
CA PRO A 187 5.97 -22.93 4.23
C PRO A 187 6.14 -22.30 5.62
N PRO A 188 6.45 -23.09 6.66
CA PRO A 188 6.70 -22.56 7.97
C PRO A 188 7.92 -21.62 7.98
N TYR A 189 7.93 -20.68 8.93
CA TYR A 189 9.13 -19.95 9.29
C TYR A 189 10.16 -20.93 9.86
N ASP A 190 11.32 -21.04 9.21
CA ASP A 190 12.37 -21.99 9.58
C ASP A 190 13.73 -21.47 9.12
N VAL A 191 14.45 -20.88 10.07
CA VAL A 191 15.77 -20.27 9.83
C VAL A 191 16.82 -21.33 9.49
N GLU A 192 16.76 -22.52 10.09
CA GLU A 192 17.75 -23.57 9.83
C GLU A 192 17.55 -24.19 8.45
N ALA A 193 16.31 -24.41 8.04
CA ALA A 193 16.01 -24.79 6.67
C ALA A 193 16.44 -23.73 5.66
N ALA A 194 16.22 -22.44 5.98
CA ALA A 194 16.68 -21.33 5.13
C ALA A 194 18.20 -21.30 4.98
N LYS A 195 18.96 -21.46 6.06
CA LYS A 195 20.43 -21.53 6.03
C LYS A 195 20.91 -22.70 5.18
N LYS A 196 20.27 -23.88 5.32
CA LYS A 196 20.60 -25.06 4.50
C LYS A 196 20.37 -24.78 3.02
N LEU A 197 19.23 -24.19 2.66
CA LEU A 197 18.95 -23.81 1.26
C LEU A 197 19.98 -22.84 0.70
N MET A 198 20.43 -21.86 1.50
CA MET A 198 21.51 -20.95 1.10
C MET A 198 22.82 -21.69 0.88
N ALA A 199 23.21 -22.60 1.78
CA ALA A 199 24.41 -23.42 1.64
C ALA A 199 24.34 -24.31 0.39
N ASP A 200 23.24 -25.01 0.16
CA ASP A 200 23.00 -25.88 -1.00
C ASP A 200 23.02 -25.09 -2.33
N ALA A 201 22.69 -23.80 -2.28
CA ALA A 201 22.77 -22.88 -3.43
C ALA A 201 24.17 -22.26 -3.62
N GLY A 202 25.14 -22.57 -2.76
CA GLY A 202 26.50 -22.01 -2.81
C GLY A 202 26.66 -20.65 -2.14
N TYR A 203 25.72 -20.24 -1.30
CA TYR A 203 25.72 -18.98 -0.55
C TYR A 203 25.67 -19.19 0.97
N GLY A 204 26.32 -20.24 1.49
CA GLY A 204 26.30 -20.58 2.92
C GLY A 204 26.88 -19.48 3.84
N SER A 205 27.79 -18.64 3.33
CA SER A 205 28.31 -17.45 4.03
C SER A 205 27.42 -16.20 3.85
N GLY A 206 26.33 -16.30 3.12
CA GLY A 206 25.46 -15.17 2.78
C GLY A 206 26.02 -14.28 1.68
N PHE A 207 25.32 -13.19 1.42
CA PHE A 207 25.76 -12.08 0.56
C PHE A 207 25.01 -10.80 0.95
N GLU A 208 25.60 -9.67 0.60
CA GLU A 208 24.95 -8.38 0.80
C GLU A 208 24.05 -8.02 -0.39
N VAL A 209 22.90 -7.45 -0.10
CA VAL A 209 21.98 -6.90 -1.10
C VAL A 209 21.21 -5.72 -0.52
N THR A 210 21.04 -4.67 -1.31
CA THR A 210 20.23 -3.52 -0.91
C THR A 210 18.75 -3.80 -1.15
N MET A 211 17.92 -3.58 -0.10
CA MET A 211 16.48 -3.59 -0.18
C MET A 211 15.95 -2.15 -0.20
N ASN A 212 15.07 -1.84 -1.15
CA ASN A 212 14.39 -0.55 -1.21
C ASN A 212 13.03 -0.69 -0.52
N CYS A 213 12.82 0.11 0.52
CA CYS A 213 11.60 0.10 1.32
C CYS A 213 10.85 1.42 1.21
N PRO A 214 9.52 1.42 1.07
CA PRO A 214 8.71 2.60 1.31
C PRO A 214 8.73 2.96 2.80
N ASN A 215 8.37 4.21 3.13
CA ASN A 215 8.28 4.68 4.50
C ASN A 215 7.03 5.54 4.77
N ASP A 216 6.21 5.76 3.75
CA ASP A 216 4.98 6.58 3.83
C ASP A 216 3.87 6.10 2.87
N ARG A 217 4.03 4.89 2.31
CA ARG A 217 3.11 4.33 1.32
C ARG A 217 2.07 3.38 1.91
N TYR A 218 2.47 2.58 2.89
CA TYR A 218 1.64 1.56 3.52
C TYR A 218 1.68 1.71 5.04
N VAL A 219 0.70 1.15 5.72
CA VAL A 219 0.68 1.12 7.19
C VAL A 219 1.91 0.36 7.70
N ASN A 220 2.72 1.02 8.51
CA ASN A 220 3.94 0.49 9.13
C ASN A 220 4.96 -0.12 8.14
N ASP A 221 5.03 0.39 6.91
CA ASP A 221 5.92 -0.13 5.87
C ASP A 221 7.40 -0.09 6.25
N ALA A 222 7.87 1.01 6.85
CA ALA A 222 9.25 1.10 7.33
C ALA A 222 9.54 0.06 8.42
N GLN A 223 8.62 -0.15 9.37
CA GLN A 223 8.76 -1.13 10.44
C GLN A 223 8.68 -2.57 9.95
N ILE A 224 7.90 -2.84 8.89
CA ILE A 224 7.86 -4.16 8.25
C ILE A 224 9.20 -4.48 7.59
N CYS A 225 9.88 -3.47 7.04
CA CYS A 225 11.19 -3.63 6.41
C CYS A 225 12.34 -3.86 7.42
N GLN A 226 12.26 -3.32 8.62
CA GLN A 226 13.25 -3.46 9.70
C GLN A 226 13.19 -4.85 10.34
#